data_dfbfa7678dc7de9e2b70207f2cb99c41
#
_entry.id   dfbfa7678dc7de9e2b70207f2cb99c41
#
_cell.length_a   1.000
_cell.length_b   1.000
_cell.length_c   1.000
_cell.angle_alpha   90.00
_cell.angle_beta   90.00
_cell.angle_gamma   90.00
#
_symmetry.space_group_name_H-M   'P 1'
#
loop_
_entity.id
_entity.type
_entity.pdbx_description
1 polymer ?
#
loop_
_entity_poly.entity_id
_entity_poly.type
_entity_poly.pdbx_seq_one_letter_code
_entity_poly.pdbx_strand_id
1 'polypeptide(L)'
;MHVIGDKSRLAFVTSPYEDHPTSSSLTVDIIVGGRTLTLRDNIAFVPGFTCAMEYAVRYYAQSIEWLLPDPAIDGMNLPEAHLHYYENDRSRTCFDWGPTTDDISSFLIPYNNTIYLTYFLYSENPDHATNPPIIRGEKLHYLEFLSTIYGQWKLMQEYNTSIVGSQVIVEELLVPKSINRHDAVEMPNELAEPSDGPESPTGRFPNG
;
A
#
# COMPACT_ATOMS: atom_id res chain seq x y z
N MET A 1 -18.87 16.57 -9.12
CA MET A 1 -17.50 16.08 -9.34
C MET A 1 -16.61 16.57 -8.21
N HIS A 2 -15.91 15.65 -7.55
CA HIS A 2 -14.97 15.92 -6.46
C HIS A 2 -13.57 15.50 -6.89
N VAL A 3 -12.56 16.28 -6.49
CA VAL A 3 -11.15 15.95 -6.72
C VAL A 3 -10.46 15.92 -5.37
N ILE A 4 -9.84 14.79 -5.03
CA ILE A 4 -9.08 14.58 -3.80
C ILE A 4 -7.63 14.27 -4.19
N GLY A 5 -6.68 15.04 -3.66
CA GLY A 5 -5.25 14.90 -3.95
C GLY A 5 -4.76 15.78 -5.11
N ASP A 6 -3.56 15.51 -5.60
CA ASP A 6 -2.88 16.21 -6.68
C ASP A 6 -2.79 15.33 -7.93
N LYS A 7 -3.43 15.77 -9.03
CA LYS A 7 -3.46 15.01 -10.28
C LYS A 7 -2.08 14.79 -10.90
N SER A 8 -1.11 15.63 -10.60
CA SER A 8 0.26 15.42 -11.07
C SER A 8 1.00 14.31 -10.31
N ARG A 9 0.47 13.86 -9.18
CA ARG A 9 1.06 12.85 -8.29
C ARG A 9 0.10 11.71 -8.01
N LEU A 10 -0.82 11.88 -7.06
CA LEU A 10 -1.90 10.94 -6.74
C LEU A 10 -3.19 11.72 -6.52
N ALA A 11 -4.23 11.40 -7.25
CA ALA A 11 -5.55 11.97 -7.05
C ALA A 11 -6.66 10.95 -7.36
N PHE A 12 -7.83 11.22 -6.77
CA PHE A 12 -9.11 10.61 -7.11
C PHE A 12 -10.03 11.68 -7.69
N VAL A 13 -10.72 11.34 -8.77
CA VAL A 13 -11.80 12.15 -9.32
C VAL A 13 -13.08 11.36 -9.24
N THR A 14 -14.02 11.82 -8.41
CA THR A 14 -15.27 11.12 -8.13
C THR A 14 -16.46 11.94 -8.63
N SER A 15 -17.37 11.31 -9.35
CA SER A 15 -18.63 11.91 -9.80
C SER A 15 -19.78 10.91 -9.74
N PRO A 16 -21.04 11.39 -9.72
CA PRO A 16 -22.20 10.52 -9.88
C PRO A 16 -22.08 9.70 -11.18
N TYR A 17 -22.56 8.48 -11.15
CA TYR A 17 -22.66 7.66 -12.36
C TYR A 17 -23.85 8.16 -13.18
N GLU A 18 -23.58 8.75 -14.34
CA GLU A 18 -24.55 9.52 -15.11
C GLU A 18 -25.73 8.67 -15.62
N ASP A 19 -25.46 7.41 -16.01
CA ASP A 19 -26.50 6.51 -16.52
C ASP A 19 -27.50 6.08 -15.44
N HIS A 20 -27.08 6.09 -14.17
CA HIS A 20 -27.90 5.70 -13.03
C HIS A 20 -27.64 6.59 -11.80
N PRO A 21 -28.07 7.87 -11.82
CA PRO A 21 -27.73 8.85 -10.78
C PRO A 21 -28.29 8.52 -9.38
N THR A 22 -29.23 7.57 -9.28
CA THR A 22 -29.79 7.08 -8.02
C THR A 22 -29.18 5.76 -7.60
N SER A 23 -28.20 5.23 -8.36
CA SER A 23 -27.55 3.97 -8.06
C SER A 23 -26.57 4.10 -6.90
N SER A 24 -26.29 2.96 -6.29
CA SER A 24 -25.21 2.83 -5.30
C SER A 24 -23.82 2.81 -5.95
N SER A 25 -23.68 3.35 -7.14
CA SER A 25 -22.44 3.39 -7.92
C SER A 25 -22.03 4.83 -8.23
N LEU A 26 -20.72 5.06 -8.25
CA LEU A 26 -20.08 6.31 -8.63
C LEU A 26 -19.02 6.02 -9.69
N THR A 27 -18.65 7.02 -10.47
CA THR A 27 -17.40 6.96 -11.23
C THR A 27 -16.25 7.42 -10.35
N VAL A 28 -15.16 6.64 -10.32
CA VAL A 28 -13.95 6.96 -9.57
C VAL A 28 -12.74 6.80 -10.48
N ASP A 29 -12.16 7.91 -10.92
CA ASP A 29 -10.89 7.88 -11.63
C ASP A 29 -9.73 7.97 -10.64
N ILE A 30 -8.80 7.02 -10.74
CA ILE A 30 -7.53 7.02 -10.02
C ILE A 30 -6.46 7.58 -10.95
N ILE A 31 -5.81 8.65 -10.53
CA ILE A 31 -4.78 9.35 -11.30
C ILE A 31 -3.45 9.26 -10.57
N VAL A 32 -2.42 8.74 -11.24
CA VAL A 32 -1.05 8.64 -10.71
C VAL A 32 -0.08 9.23 -11.73
N GLY A 33 0.74 10.21 -11.31
CA GLY A 33 1.70 10.88 -12.19
C GLY A 33 1.04 11.55 -13.40
N GLY A 34 -0.15 12.10 -13.25
CA GLY A 34 -0.93 12.72 -14.33
C GLY A 34 -1.67 11.72 -15.25
N ARG A 35 -1.57 10.42 -14.97
CA ARG A 35 -2.17 9.36 -15.78
C ARG A 35 -3.37 8.74 -15.07
N THR A 36 -4.50 8.63 -15.75
CA THR A 36 -5.67 7.90 -15.26
C THR A 36 -5.44 6.40 -15.40
N LEU A 37 -5.59 5.66 -14.31
CA LEU A 37 -5.39 4.20 -14.26
C LEU A 37 -6.69 3.43 -14.54
N THR A 38 -7.84 3.98 -14.17
CA THR A 38 -9.17 3.34 -14.24
C THR A 38 -9.91 3.65 -15.54
N LEU A 39 -9.21 3.82 -16.67
CA LEU A 39 -9.80 4.18 -17.96
C LEU A 39 -10.82 3.16 -18.50
N ARG A 40 -10.68 1.89 -18.14
CA ARG A 40 -11.54 0.81 -18.64
C ARG A 40 -12.72 0.52 -17.76
N ASP A 41 -12.53 0.64 -16.46
CA ASP A 41 -13.59 0.43 -15.47
C ASP A 41 -13.36 1.39 -14.31
N ASN A 42 -14.15 2.47 -14.29
CA ASN A 42 -14.14 3.45 -13.24
C ASN A 42 -15.45 3.46 -12.42
N ILE A 43 -16.28 2.43 -12.59
CA ILE A 43 -17.55 2.31 -11.87
C ILE A 43 -17.32 1.63 -10.54
N ALA A 44 -17.39 2.39 -9.46
CA ALA A 44 -17.22 1.90 -8.10
C ALA A 44 -18.59 1.66 -7.44
N PHE A 45 -18.82 0.43 -6.97
CA PHE A 45 -19.94 0.11 -6.09
C PHE A 45 -19.64 0.67 -4.69
N VAL A 46 -20.35 1.73 -4.30
CA VAL A 46 -20.03 2.56 -3.11
C VAL A 46 -19.82 1.75 -1.84
N PRO A 47 -20.73 0.83 -1.42
CA PRO A 47 -20.53 0.08 -0.19
C PRO A 47 -19.25 -0.79 -0.20
N GLY A 48 -19.00 -1.52 -1.29
CA GLY A 48 -17.84 -2.38 -1.42
C GLY A 48 -16.53 -1.59 -1.47
N PHE A 49 -16.51 -0.55 -2.29
CA PHE A 49 -15.34 0.33 -2.43
C PHE A 49 -15.01 1.06 -1.12
N THR A 50 -16.03 1.54 -0.40
CA THR A 50 -15.86 2.17 0.92
C THR A 50 -15.23 1.21 1.93
N CYS A 51 -15.72 -0.04 1.98
CA CYS A 51 -15.20 -1.08 2.88
C CYS A 51 -13.74 -1.42 2.57
N ALA A 52 -13.40 -1.61 1.29
CA ALA A 52 -12.03 -1.90 0.87
C ALA A 52 -11.07 -0.73 1.18
N MET A 53 -11.50 0.51 0.93
CA MET A 53 -10.72 1.69 1.29
C MET A 53 -10.55 1.86 2.80
N GLU A 54 -11.57 1.56 3.60
CA GLU A 54 -11.46 1.59 5.06
C GLU A 54 -10.36 0.64 5.55
N TYR A 55 -10.35 -0.58 5.02
CA TYR A 55 -9.30 -1.53 5.34
C TYR A 55 -7.91 -1.00 4.95
N ALA A 56 -7.76 -0.46 3.74
CA ALA A 56 -6.51 0.12 3.27
C ALA A 56 -6.04 1.30 4.15
N VAL A 57 -6.94 2.24 4.48
CA VAL A 57 -6.63 3.38 5.35
C VAL A 57 -6.13 2.91 6.72
N ARG A 58 -6.85 1.96 7.35
CA ARG A 58 -6.44 1.39 8.65
C ARG A 58 -5.08 0.73 8.56
N TYR A 59 -4.86 -0.08 7.55
CA TYR A 59 -3.63 -0.82 7.34
C TYR A 59 -2.43 0.12 7.17
N TYR A 60 -2.53 1.11 6.29
CA TYR A 60 -1.46 2.09 6.07
C TYR A 60 -1.24 3.00 7.29
N ALA A 61 -2.29 3.42 7.98
CA ALA A 61 -2.15 4.30 9.15
C ALA A 61 -1.54 3.60 10.38
N GLN A 62 -1.69 2.29 10.50
CA GLN A 62 -1.25 1.53 11.68
C GLN A 62 0.14 0.95 11.54
N SER A 63 0.61 0.70 10.33
CA SER A 63 1.88 0.01 10.11
C SER A 63 2.96 0.97 9.65
N ILE A 64 3.95 1.20 10.52
CA ILE A 64 5.17 1.94 10.17
C ILE A 64 6.11 1.11 9.27
N GLU A 65 5.85 -0.18 9.16
CA GLU A 65 6.64 -1.13 8.35
C GLU A 65 6.70 -0.73 6.87
N TRP A 66 5.71 0.01 6.39
CA TRP A 66 5.69 0.56 5.03
C TRP A 66 6.81 1.56 4.74
N LEU A 67 7.38 2.16 5.79
CA LEU A 67 8.45 3.15 5.69
C LEU A 67 9.84 2.53 5.86
N LEU A 68 9.89 1.30 6.34
CA LEU A 68 11.17 0.63 6.58
C LEU A 68 11.70 0.02 5.29
N PRO A 69 13.02 0.10 5.06
CA PRO A 69 13.67 -0.64 3.98
C PRO A 69 13.31 -2.12 4.07
N ASP A 70 13.05 -2.73 2.93
CA ASP A 70 12.79 -4.16 2.85
C ASP A 70 14.04 -4.88 2.33
N PRO A 71 14.69 -5.72 3.14
CA PRO A 71 15.88 -6.45 2.71
C PRO A 71 15.63 -7.36 1.51
N ALA A 72 14.37 -7.79 1.28
CA ALA A 72 14.02 -8.66 0.16
C ALA A 72 14.21 -8.01 -1.21
N ILE A 73 14.18 -6.66 -1.26
CA ILE A 73 14.36 -5.89 -2.50
C ILE A 73 15.69 -5.10 -2.52
N ASP A 74 16.60 -5.37 -1.58
CA ASP A 74 17.87 -4.65 -1.54
C ASP A 74 18.70 -4.88 -2.82
N GLY A 75 19.19 -3.80 -3.40
CA GLY A 75 19.92 -3.82 -4.66
C GLY A 75 19.07 -3.95 -5.93
N MET A 76 17.76 -4.15 -5.84
CA MET A 76 16.86 -4.15 -6.99
C MET A 76 16.55 -2.73 -7.46
N ASN A 77 16.29 -2.56 -8.76
CA ASN A 77 15.67 -1.33 -9.27
C ASN A 77 14.13 -1.37 -9.04
N LEU A 78 13.43 -0.25 -9.25
CA LEU A 78 11.97 -0.17 -8.99
C LEU A 78 11.13 -1.18 -9.79
N PRO A 79 11.36 -1.42 -11.09
CA PRO A 79 10.71 -2.49 -11.84
C PRO A 79 10.95 -3.89 -11.25
N GLU A 80 12.18 -4.22 -10.88
CA GLU A 80 12.53 -5.50 -10.27
C GLU A 80 11.85 -5.67 -8.92
N ALA A 81 11.85 -4.64 -8.08
CA ALA A 81 11.16 -4.64 -6.78
C ALA A 81 9.64 -4.83 -6.94
N HIS A 82 9.02 -4.17 -7.94
CA HIS A 82 7.61 -4.37 -8.25
C HIS A 82 7.31 -5.83 -8.62
N LEU A 83 8.10 -6.42 -9.52
CA LEU A 83 7.93 -7.81 -9.94
C LEU A 83 8.16 -8.78 -8.78
N HIS A 84 9.14 -8.49 -7.92
CA HIS A 84 9.35 -9.29 -6.71
C HIS A 84 8.10 -9.37 -5.84
N TYR A 85 7.46 -8.23 -5.53
CA TYR A 85 6.21 -8.21 -4.77
C TYR A 85 5.05 -8.87 -5.53
N TYR A 86 4.96 -8.65 -6.81
CA TYR A 86 3.93 -9.27 -7.64
C TYR A 86 3.97 -10.80 -7.59
N GLU A 87 5.15 -11.39 -7.61
CA GLU A 87 5.36 -12.84 -7.66
C GLU A 87 5.39 -13.49 -6.27
N ASN A 88 5.94 -12.80 -5.26
CA ASN A 88 6.30 -13.43 -3.99
C ASN A 88 5.54 -12.90 -2.78
N ASP A 89 5.16 -11.63 -2.76
CA ASP A 89 4.54 -11.01 -1.59
C ASP A 89 3.55 -9.89 -1.97
N ARG A 90 2.28 -10.20 -1.93
CA ARG A 90 1.22 -9.23 -2.21
C ARG A 90 0.81 -8.36 -1.01
N SER A 91 1.49 -8.47 0.12
CA SER A 91 1.17 -7.70 1.33
C SER A 91 1.27 -6.17 1.11
N ARG A 92 2.06 -5.74 0.11
CA ARG A 92 2.26 -4.33 -0.25
C ARG A 92 1.39 -3.84 -1.42
N THR A 93 0.40 -4.63 -1.82
CA THR A 93 -0.57 -4.21 -2.86
C THR A 93 -1.27 -2.91 -2.44
N CYS A 94 -1.28 -1.92 -3.33
CA CYS A 94 -1.83 -0.60 -3.03
C CYS A 94 -3.30 -0.49 -3.41
N PHE A 95 -3.66 -0.79 -4.66
CA PHE A 95 -5.03 -0.69 -5.16
C PHE A 95 -5.61 -2.09 -5.37
N ASP A 96 -6.31 -2.59 -4.37
CA ASP A 96 -7.07 -3.85 -4.42
C ASP A 96 -8.46 -3.56 -3.84
N TRP A 97 -9.25 -2.78 -4.58
CA TRP A 97 -10.51 -2.22 -4.11
C TRP A 97 -11.72 -2.70 -4.93
N GLY A 98 -11.59 -3.89 -5.50
CA GLY A 98 -12.62 -4.55 -6.31
C GLY A 98 -12.55 -4.20 -7.79
N PRO A 99 -13.62 -4.43 -8.56
CA PRO A 99 -13.59 -4.40 -10.03
C PRO A 99 -13.00 -3.14 -10.65
N THR A 100 -13.20 -1.97 -10.04
CA THR A 100 -12.62 -0.69 -10.48
C THR A 100 -11.11 -0.72 -10.58
N THR A 101 -10.44 -1.61 -9.85
CA THR A 101 -8.97 -1.70 -9.78
C THR A 101 -8.42 -3.02 -10.34
N ASP A 102 -9.26 -3.91 -10.88
CA ASP A 102 -8.85 -5.23 -11.37
C ASP A 102 -7.85 -5.17 -12.54
N ASP A 103 -7.84 -4.07 -13.31
CA ASP A 103 -6.86 -3.85 -14.40
C ASP A 103 -5.49 -3.31 -13.89
N ILE A 104 -5.35 -3.09 -12.58
CA ILE A 104 -4.18 -2.41 -12.00
C ILE A 104 -3.40 -3.39 -11.12
N SER A 105 -2.14 -3.64 -11.45
CA SER A 105 -1.17 -4.15 -10.47
C SER A 105 -0.43 -2.97 -9.87
N SER A 106 -0.46 -2.80 -8.54
CA SER A 106 0.18 -1.67 -7.88
C SER A 106 0.72 -2.03 -6.51
N PHE A 107 1.90 -1.46 -6.19
CA PHE A 107 2.56 -1.65 -4.90
C PHE A 107 3.09 -0.34 -4.34
N LEU A 108 3.04 -0.22 -3.02
CA LEU A 108 3.69 0.86 -2.30
C LEU A 108 5.07 0.39 -1.82
N ILE A 109 6.13 0.87 -2.47
CA ILE A 109 7.50 0.38 -2.28
C ILE A 109 8.35 1.43 -1.56
N PRO A 110 8.90 1.14 -0.36
CA PRO A 110 9.93 1.96 0.24
C PRO A 110 11.24 1.75 -0.53
N TYR A 111 11.81 2.83 -1.06
CA TYR A 111 13.02 2.76 -1.86
C TYR A 111 13.86 4.04 -1.68
N ASN A 112 15.15 3.90 -1.31
CA ASN A 112 16.06 5.02 -1.11
C ASN A 112 15.48 6.12 -0.19
N ASN A 113 14.97 5.74 0.99
CA ASN A 113 14.34 6.63 1.98
C ASN A 113 13.11 7.41 1.45
N THR A 114 12.48 6.89 0.43
CA THR A 114 11.30 7.47 -0.22
C THR A 114 10.29 6.37 -0.47
N ILE A 115 9.02 6.73 -0.61
CA ILE A 115 7.97 5.81 -1.01
C ILE A 115 7.64 6.02 -2.48
N TYR A 116 7.58 4.93 -3.22
CA TYR A 116 7.14 4.92 -4.59
C TYR A 116 5.85 4.12 -4.71
N LEU A 117 4.85 4.70 -5.34
CA LEU A 117 3.69 3.99 -5.84
C LEU A 117 4.04 3.48 -7.24
N THR A 118 4.29 2.20 -7.35
CA THR A 118 4.58 1.55 -8.63
C THR A 118 3.35 0.86 -9.16
N TYR A 119 3.20 0.81 -10.49
CA TYR A 119 2.05 0.16 -11.12
C TYR A 119 2.33 -0.27 -12.56
N PHE A 120 1.54 -1.24 -13.02
CA PHE A 120 1.30 -1.49 -14.43
C PHE A 120 -0.20 -1.79 -14.66
N LEU A 121 -0.64 -1.65 -15.91
CA LEU A 121 -2.01 -2.00 -16.32
C LEU A 121 -1.97 -3.30 -17.12
N TYR A 122 -2.79 -4.28 -16.72
CA TYR A 122 -2.92 -5.56 -17.44
C TYR A 122 -3.36 -5.35 -18.88
N SER A 123 -4.25 -4.39 -19.11
CA SER A 123 -4.75 -4.03 -20.43
C SER A 123 -3.68 -3.51 -21.40
N GLU A 124 -2.58 -2.96 -20.87
CA GLU A 124 -1.44 -2.50 -21.68
C GLU A 124 -0.37 -3.58 -21.86
N ASN A 125 -0.51 -4.69 -21.15
CA ASN A 125 0.44 -5.79 -21.12
C ASN A 125 -0.27 -7.12 -21.30
N PRO A 126 -0.99 -7.34 -22.41
CA PRO A 126 -1.81 -8.55 -22.61
C PRO A 126 -0.96 -9.82 -22.59
N ASP A 127 0.31 -9.71 -22.99
CA ASP A 127 1.25 -10.83 -23.05
C ASP A 127 2.26 -10.79 -21.88
N HIS A 128 1.86 -10.26 -20.72
CA HIS A 128 2.76 -10.13 -19.55
C HIS A 128 3.38 -11.45 -19.07
N ALA A 129 2.79 -12.60 -19.42
CA ALA A 129 3.37 -13.92 -19.16
C ALA A 129 4.62 -14.20 -20.00
N THR A 130 4.79 -13.56 -21.15
CA THR A 130 5.91 -13.76 -22.08
C THR A 130 6.84 -12.55 -22.18
N ASN A 131 6.32 -11.35 -21.93
CA ASN A 131 7.06 -10.09 -21.96
C ASN A 131 6.93 -9.39 -20.61
N PRO A 132 8.02 -8.87 -20.04
CA PRO A 132 7.94 -8.11 -18.79
C PRO A 132 7.03 -6.89 -18.97
N PRO A 133 6.12 -6.62 -18.00
CA PRO A 133 5.23 -5.48 -18.09
C PRO A 133 5.98 -4.14 -18.01
N ILE A 134 5.39 -3.11 -18.60
CA ILE A 134 5.90 -1.74 -18.48
C ILE A 134 5.50 -1.19 -17.10
N ILE A 135 6.42 -1.29 -16.15
CA ILE A 135 6.23 -0.80 -14.79
C ILE A 135 6.56 0.69 -14.72
N ARG A 136 5.64 1.45 -14.13
CA ARG A 136 5.78 2.87 -13.85
C ARG A 136 5.80 3.11 -12.35
N GLY A 137 6.41 4.21 -11.93
CA GLY A 137 6.47 4.57 -10.50
C GLY A 137 6.35 6.06 -10.30
N GLU A 138 5.58 6.46 -9.30
CA GLU A 138 5.44 7.85 -8.85
C GLU A 138 6.00 7.99 -7.43
N LYS A 139 6.87 8.99 -7.26
CA LYS A 139 7.44 9.30 -5.95
C LYS A 139 6.41 10.03 -5.10
N LEU A 140 6.08 9.50 -3.94
CA LEU A 140 5.11 10.08 -3.02
C LEU A 140 5.72 10.40 -1.66
N HIS A 141 5.21 11.44 -1.04
CA HIS A 141 5.40 11.63 0.39
C HIS A 141 4.34 10.82 1.14
N TYR A 142 4.75 10.04 2.15
CA TYR A 142 3.84 9.12 2.85
C TYR A 142 2.59 9.81 3.41
N LEU A 143 2.74 10.96 4.05
CA LEU A 143 1.61 11.69 4.62
C LEU A 143 0.66 12.23 3.54
N GLU A 144 1.19 12.61 2.38
CA GLU A 144 0.38 13.03 1.24
C GLU A 144 -0.42 11.84 0.68
N PHE A 145 0.23 10.69 0.50
CA PHE A 145 -0.42 9.45 0.11
C PHE A 145 -1.56 9.11 1.08
N LEU A 146 -1.25 9.06 2.37
CA LEU A 146 -2.22 8.70 3.41
C LEU A 146 -3.39 9.70 3.48
N SER A 147 -3.11 11.01 3.41
CA SER A 147 -4.15 12.04 3.44
C SER A 147 -5.05 11.98 2.21
N THR A 148 -4.51 11.64 1.05
CA THR A 148 -5.27 11.51 -0.21
C THR A 148 -6.21 10.31 -0.15
N ILE A 149 -5.71 9.13 0.28
CA ILE A 149 -6.56 7.93 0.45
C ILE A 149 -7.64 8.17 1.51
N TYR A 150 -7.26 8.79 2.63
CA TYR A 150 -8.21 9.11 3.70
C TYR A 150 -9.30 10.08 3.24
N GLY A 151 -8.94 11.12 2.51
CA GLY A 151 -9.90 12.07 1.95
C GLY A 151 -10.90 11.40 1.00
N GLN A 152 -10.42 10.51 0.14
CA GLN A 152 -11.28 9.74 -0.75
C GLN A 152 -12.20 8.79 0.03
N TRP A 153 -11.68 8.07 1.01
CA TRP A 153 -12.49 7.21 1.88
C TRP A 153 -13.60 8.00 2.60
N LYS A 154 -13.29 9.16 3.17
CA LYS A 154 -14.31 10.04 3.79
C LYS A 154 -15.42 10.41 2.81
N LEU A 155 -15.04 10.83 1.60
CA LEU A 155 -16.01 11.15 0.55
C LEU A 155 -16.90 9.94 0.23
N MET A 156 -16.32 8.75 0.10
CA MET A 156 -17.09 7.52 -0.15
C MET A 156 -18.01 7.16 1.02
N GLN A 157 -17.60 7.42 2.26
CA GLN A 157 -18.47 7.23 3.44
C GLN A 157 -19.69 8.18 3.43
N GLU A 158 -19.51 9.43 3.03
CA GLU A 158 -20.61 10.39 2.90
C GLU A 158 -21.65 9.89 1.89
N TYR A 159 -21.20 9.37 0.75
CA TYR A 159 -22.09 8.75 -0.23
C TYR A 159 -22.73 7.48 0.31
N ASN A 160 -21.97 6.59 0.96
CA ASN A 160 -22.49 5.35 1.54
C ASN A 160 -23.55 5.62 2.60
N THR A 161 -23.34 6.62 3.47
CA THR A 161 -24.30 7.03 4.49
C THR A 161 -25.60 7.55 3.85
N SER A 162 -25.51 8.29 2.77
CA SER A 162 -26.69 8.78 2.04
C SER A 162 -27.52 7.64 1.43
N ILE A 163 -26.87 6.54 1.07
CA ILE A 163 -27.52 5.36 0.47
C ILE A 163 -28.11 4.46 1.57
N VAL A 164 -27.38 4.21 2.64
CA VAL A 164 -27.71 3.18 3.66
C VAL A 164 -28.40 3.77 4.88
N GLY A 165 -28.38 5.08 5.07
CA GLY A 165 -29.00 5.75 6.21
C GLY A 165 -28.29 5.49 7.56
N SER A 166 -27.07 4.99 7.54
CA SER A 166 -26.30 4.61 8.71
C SER A 166 -25.25 5.66 9.06
N GLN A 167 -25.32 6.25 10.26
CA GLN A 167 -24.22 7.01 10.82
C GLN A 167 -23.18 6.05 11.40
N VAL A 168 -22.02 5.92 10.75
CA VAL A 168 -20.84 5.31 11.35
C VAL A 168 -20.01 6.44 11.98
N ILE A 169 -19.93 6.45 13.31
CA ILE A 169 -19.10 7.39 14.07
C ILE A 169 -17.65 6.98 13.92
N VAL A 170 -16.83 7.81 13.26
CA VAL A 170 -15.43 7.51 12.93
C VAL A 170 -14.47 8.62 13.39
N GLU A 171 -14.76 9.27 14.51
CA GLU A 171 -13.89 10.36 15.01
C GLU A 171 -12.60 9.89 15.71
N GLU A 172 -12.44 8.59 16.04
CA GLU A 172 -11.30 8.13 16.87
C GLU A 172 -10.06 7.60 16.11
N LEU A 173 -10.05 7.56 14.77
CA LEU A 173 -9.06 6.75 14.04
C LEU A 173 -7.77 7.46 13.60
N LEU A 174 -7.69 8.79 13.71
CA LEU A 174 -6.58 9.55 13.13
C LEU A 174 -5.88 10.52 14.10
N VAL A 175 -5.93 10.27 15.37
CA VAL A 175 -4.87 10.81 16.22
C VAL A 175 -3.67 9.89 16.01
N PRO A 176 -2.59 10.31 15.33
CA PRO A 176 -1.35 9.56 15.38
C PRO A 176 -1.07 9.40 16.87
N LYS A 177 -1.07 8.16 17.39
CA LYS A 177 -0.53 7.93 18.73
C LYS A 177 0.84 8.58 18.67
N SER A 178 0.99 9.70 19.37
CA SER A 178 2.28 10.34 19.52
C SER A 178 3.23 9.20 19.91
N ILE A 179 4.21 8.92 19.05
CA ILE A 179 5.26 7.98 19.37
C ILE A 179 5.92 8.58 20.59
N ASN A 180 5.54 8.11 21.77
CA ASN A 180 6.23 8.45 23.00
C ASN A 180 7.65 7.94 22.80
N ARG A 181 8.60 8.85 22.59
CA ARG A 181 10.04 8.59 22.51
C ARG A 181 10.60 7.87 23.76
N HIS A 182 9.75 7.57 24.74
CA HIS A 182 10.11 6.84 25.95
C HIS A 182 9.99 5.33 25.85
N ASP A 183 9.38 4.80 24.77
CA ASP A 183 9.39 3.36 24.46
C ASP A 183 10.57 2.96 23.54
N ALA A 184 11.64 3.77 23.54
CA ALA A 184 12.94 3.31 23.08
C ALA A 184 13.32 2.15 24.00
N VAL A 185 13.13 0.95 23.50
CA VAL A 185 13.56 -0.31 24.10
C VAL A 185 14.96 -0.10 24.66
N GLU A 186 15.09 -0.06 26.00
CA GLU A 186 16.35 -0.30 26.66
C GLU A 186 16.78 -1.72 26.22
N MET A 187 17.72 -1.75 25.28
CA MET A 187 18.41 -2.99 24.94
C MET A 187 19.08 -3.48 26.22
N PRO A 188 18.80 -4.70 26.70
CA PRO A 188 19.51 -5.25 27.82
C PRO A 188 20.98 -5.36 27.43
N ASN A 189 21.81 -4.61 28.16
CA ASN A 189 23.24 -4.61 28.05
C ASN A 189 23.79 -5.80 28.88
N GLU A 190 23.48 -7.02 28.46
CA GLU A 190 24.08 -8.24 28.98
C GLU A 190 24.94 -8.91 27.89
N LEU A 191 26.08 -8.30 27.63
CA LEU A 191 27.24 -9.03 27.15
C LEU A 191 27.77 -9.81 28.35
N ALA A 192 27.26 -11.02 28.57
CA ALA A 192 27.87 -12.00 29.44
C ALA A 192 29.24 -12.38 28.87
N GLU A 193 30.27 -12.12 29.66
CA GLU A 193 31.64 -12.59 29.38
C GLU A 193 31.66 -14.10 29.15
N PRO A 194 32.47 -14.62 28.22
CA PRO A 194 32.60 -16.05 28.01
C PRO A 194 33.30 -16.67 29.22
N SER A 195 32.59 -17.53 29.93
CA SER A 195 33.17 -18.38 30.95
C SER A 195 34.16 -19.36 30.32
N ASP A 196 35.40 -19.35 30.82
CA ASP A 196 36.44 -20.33 30.55
C ASP A 196 35.90 -21.76 30.73
N GLY A 197 35.70 -22.48 29.63
CA GLY A 197 35.34 -23.89 29.62
C GLY A 197 36.58 -24.78 29.69
N PRO A 198 36.49 -25.97 30.30
CA PRO A 198 37.64 -26.83 30.65
C PRO A 198 38.26 -27.51 29.44
N GLU A 199 39.54 -27.74 29.61
CA GLU A 199 40.50 -28.39 28.71
C GLU A 199 40.00 -29.70 28.08
N SER A 200 40.22 -29.87 26.79
CA SER A 200 39.97 -31.09 26.02
C SER A 200 41.04 -32.14 26.31
N PRO A 201 40.70 -33.41 26.52
CA PRO A 201 41.69 -34.48 26.60
C PRO A 201 42.13 -34.94 25.21
N THR A 202 43.44 -35.01 25.04
CA THR A 202 44.15 -35.56 23.89
C THR A 202 43.78 -37.02 23.62
N GLY A 203 43.01 -37.26 22.54
CA GLY A 203 42.78 -38.61 22.02
C GLY A 203 43.75 -38.97 20.89
N ARG A 204 44.66 -39.88 21.13
CA ARG A 204 45.51 -40.54 20.13
C ARG A 204 44.68 -41.38 19.17
N PHE A 205 44.86 -41.17 17.87
CA PHE A 205 44.42 -42.14 16.86
C PHE A 205 45.53 -43.19 16.62
N PRO A 206 45.19 -44.46 16.58
CA PRO A 206 46.10 -45.48 16.06
C PRO A 206 45.95 -45.61 14.54
N ASN A 207 47.11 -45.78 13.88
CA ASN A 207 47.22 -46.16 12.49
C ASN A 207 46.61 -47.57 12.26
N GLY A 208 45.87 -47.67 11.09
CA GLY A 208 45.45 -48.91 10.49
C GLY A 208 44.95 -48.63 9.09
#